data_d107bf90de207dcd8beb0ca035ff7c63
#
_entry.id   d107bf90de207dcd8beb0ca035ff7c63
#
_cell.length_a   1.000
_cell.length_b   1.000
_cell.length_c   1.000
_cell.angle_alpha   90.00
_cell.angle_beta   90.00
_cell.angle_gamma   90.00
#
_symmetry.space_group_name_H-M   'P 1'
#
loop_
_entity.id
_entity.type
_entity.pdbx_description
1 polymer ?
#
loop_
_entity_poly.entity_id
_entity_poly.type
_entity_poly.pdbx_seq_one_letter_code
_entity_poly.pdbx_strand_id
1 'polypeptide(L)'
;MPVRIIGMIGVTPPSSDATLHVIEGGLSPNYLTAFARAHDEAGFDLALVGYSSSSAEGFLVALYAAMQTQRLGFLVAHRPGFVAPTLMARKIATFDHLTGGRLAVHIVTGKTDDEQHGDGDFSPKAERYRRAAEYLELMQLAWSNERPFDFTGEFYSVQGASSDVRPLQKPHPLLFFGGASAGALAMGAKWCDVYAIYGEPLASTRERIAAFRGQAAAFGRKPGFNVSLRPIIAATEGAAWDKANRILAAMTGKKGWSRQEEATGPVDNAGKRLMSFALEADVHDERLWMPIARATGALGNTSCLVGTPEQVANAMLEYYRLGVDSFLIRGFDPLNDAIEFGRELIPRIKSGALEMDGLRAAQ
;
A
#
# COMPACT_ATOMS: atom_id res chain seq x y z
N MET A 1 14.15 -6.80 11.17
CA MET A 1 12.86 -7.54 10.95
C MET A 1 12.92 -8.12 9.55
N PRO A 2 12.42 -9.33 9.31
CA PRO A 2 12.43 -9.91 7.96
C PRO A 2 11.65 -9.02 6.99
N VAL A 3 12.07 -9.01 5.72
CA VAL A 3 11.36 -8.28 4.67
C VAL A 3 9.92 -8.78 4.54
N ARG A 4 8.97 -7.86 4.38
CA ARG A 4 7.56 -8.21 4.18
C ARG A 4 7.15 -8.01 2.73
N ILE A 5 6.42 -8.97 2.20
CA ILE A 5 5.85 -8.89 0.86
C ILE A 5 4.34 -8.71 0.97
N ILE A 6 3.85 -7.63 0.39
CA ILE A 6 2.45 -7.22 0.44
C ILE A 6 1.85 -7.39 -0.95
N GLY A 7 0.76 -8.14 -1.05
CA GLY A 7 -0.05 -8.24 -2.25
C GLY A 7 -1.18 -7.22 -2.27
N MET A 8 -2.16 -7.43 -3.14
CA MET A 8 -3.38 -6.61 -3.18
C MET A 8 -4.58 -7.48 -3.52
N ILE A 9 -5.63 -7.40 -2.71
CA ILE A 9 -6.86 -8.16 -2.92
C ILE A 9 -7.74 -7.47 -3.96
N GLY A 10 -8.24 -8.26 -4.91
CA GLY A 10 -9.31 -7.90 -5.83
C GLY A 10 -10.63 -8.54 -5.43
N VAL A 11 -11.73 -7.87 -5.71
CA VAL A 11 -13.09 -8.30 -5.32
C VAL A 11 -13.88 -8.91 -6.47
N THR A 12 -13.45 -8.72 -7.72
CA THR A 12 -14.07 -9.21 -8.95
C THR A 12 -13.00 -9.68 -9.91
N PRO A 13 -13.23 -10.77 -10.69
CA PRO A 13 -12.31 -11.19 -11.72
C PRO A 13 -12.01 -10.05 -12.70
N PRO A 14 -10.74 -9.82 -13.06
CA PRO A 14 -10.40 -8.81 -14.05
C PRO A 14 -10.95 -9.20 -15.43
N SER A 15 -11.29 -8.20 -16.24
CA SER A 15 -11.76 -8.40 -17.62
C SER A 15 -10.62 -8.70 -18.61
N SER A 16 -9.37 -8.63 -18.19
CA SER A 16 -8.18 -8.85 -19.02
C SER A 16 -6.93 -9.11 -18.17
N ASP A 17 -5.89 -9.60 -18.82
CA ASP A 17 -4.53 -9.83 -18.31
C ASP A 17 -3.63 -8.59 -18.26
N ALA A 18 -4.19 -7.42 -18.58
CA ALA A 18 -3.52 -6.13 -18.50
C ALA A 18 -4.36 -5.16 -17.64
N THR A 19 -4.46 -5.49 -16.34
CA THR A 19 -5.33 -4.80 -15.38
C THR A 19 -4.54 -3.89 -14.46
N LEU A 20 -4.98 -2.64 -14.31
CA LEU A 20 -4.41 -1.69 -13.33
C LEU A 20 -5.16 -1.71 -12.01
N HIS A 21 -6.47 -1.77 -12.03
CA HIS A 21 -7.33 -1.69 -10.86
C HIS A 21 -7.91 -3.05 -10.50
N VAL A 22 -7.96 -3.36 -9.22
CA VAL A 22 -8.46 -4.64 -8.70
C VAL A 22 -9.56 -4.47 -7.66
N ILE A 23 -9.89 -3.23 -7.28
CA ILE A 23 -10.87 -2.92 -6.24
C ILE A 23 -12.22 -2.46 -6.81
N GLU A 24 -12.29 -2.21 -8.11
CA GLU A 24 -13.49 -1.74 -8.80
C GLU A 24 -14.39 -2.91 -9.23
N GLY A 25 -15.65 -2.58 -9.50
CA GLY A 25 -16.65 -3.53 -9.94
C GLY A 25 -17.49 -4.11 -8.79
N GLY A 26 -18.25 -5.15 -9.08
CA GLY A 26 -19.09 -5.84 -8.09
C GLY A 26 -18.27 -6.69 -7.12
N LEU A 27 -18.94 -7.44 -6.28
CA LEU A 27 -18.33 -8.35 -5.32
C LEU A 27 -18.60 -9.82 -5.71
N SER A 28 -17.52 -10.58 -5.96
CA SER A 28 -17.56 -12.02 -6.21
C SER A 28 -16.92 -12.76 -5.02
N PRO A 29 -17.71 -13.36 -4.10
CA PRO A 29 -17.15 -14.09 -2.97
C PRO A 29 -16.25 -15.26 -3.37
N ASN A 30 -16.56 -15.96 -4.46
CA ASN A 30 -15.76 -17.08 -4.95
C ASN A 30 -14.38 -16.60 -5.45
N TYR A 31 -14.34 -15.50 -6.22
CA TYR A 31 -13.09 -14.94 -6.68
C TYR A 31 -12.25 -14.39 -5.50
N LEU A 32 -12.88 -13.67 -4.58
CA LEU A 32 -12.22 -13.15 -3.38
C LEU A 32 -11.59 -14.29 -2.55
N THR A 33 -12.32 -15.40 -2.37
CA THR A 33 -11.80 -16.60 -1.69
C THR A 33 -10.60 -17.19 -2.41
N ALA A 34 -10.72 -17.42 -3.73
CA ALA A 34 -9.63 -17.98 -4.53
C ALA A 34 -8.37 -17.09 -4.51
N PHE A 35 -8.57 -15.78 -4.63
CA PHE A 35 -7.49 -14.81 -4.67
C PHE A 35 -6.79 -14.66 -3.31
N ALA A 36 -7.56 -14.63 -2.20
CA ALA A 36 -6.99 -14.61 -0.85
C ALA A 36 -6.15 -15.87 -0.56
N ARG A 37 -6.67 -17.05 -0.90
CA ARG A 37 -5.94 -18.32 -0.75
C ARG A 37 -4.67 -18.37 -1.58
N ALA A 38 -4.73 -17.90 -2.83
CA ALA A 38 -3.55 -17.81 -3.67
C ALA A 38 -2.44 -16.95 -3.05
N HIS A 39 -2.80 -15.81 -2.44
CA HIS A 39 -1.83 -14.98 -1.71
C HIS A 39 -1.26 -15.68 -0.47
N ASP A 40 -2.11 -16.36 0.32
CA ASP A 40 -1.68 -17.11 1.51
C ASP A 40 -0.72 -18.25 1.14
N GLU A 41 -1.04 -19.02 0.11
CA GLU A 41 -0.22 -20.12 -0.40
C GLU A 41 1.08 -19.62 -1.05
N ALA A 42 1.03 -18.50 -1.76
CA ALA A 42 2.18 -17.86 -2.38
C ALA A 42 3.17 -17.24 -1.37
N GLY A 43 2.81 -17.17 -0.08
CA GLY A 43 3.70 -16.68 0.97
C GLY A 43 3.79 -15.16 1.07
N PHE A 44 2.77 -14.44 0.62
CA PHE A 44 2.62 -13.03 0.97
C PHE A 44 2.40 -12.88 2.48
N ASP A 45 2.98 -11.84 3.05
CA ASP A 45 2.84 -11.54 4.48
C ASP A 45 1.57 -10.75 4.77
N LEU A 46 1.21 -9.82 3.87
CA LEU A 46 0.00 -9.02 3.92
C LEU A 46 -0.64 -8.94 2.53
N ALA A 47 -1.93 -8.60 2.48
CA ALA A 47 -2.59 -8.17 1.26
C ALA A 47 -3.32 -6.83 1.48
N LEU A 48 -3.04 -5.84 0.65
CA LEU A 48 -3.73 -4.55 0.68
C LEU A 48 -5.18 -4.71 0.20
N VAL A 49 -6.11 -4.26 1.01
CA VAL A 49 -7.49 -4.00 0.62
C VAL A 49 -7.64 -2.51 0.40
N GLY A 50 -7.75 -2.12 -0.87
CA GLY A 50 -7.84 -0.71 -1.26
C GLY A 50 -9.16 -0.07 -0.85
N TYR A 51 -9.26 1.23 -1.01
CA TYR A 51 -10.46 2.02 -0.77
C TYR A 51 -10.78 2.90 -1.98
N SER A 52 -12.03 2.92 -2.37
CA SER A 52 -12.64 3.95 -3.20
C SER A 52 -14.10 4.14 -2.75
N SER A 53 -14.69 5.31 -3.01
CA SER A 53 -16.08 5.61 -2.62
C SER A 53 -17.12 4.72 -3.30
N SER A 54 -16.73 4.01 -4.36
CA SER A 54 -17.60 3.07 -5.09
C SER A 54 -17.26 1.59 -4.86
N SER A 55 -16.19 1.29 -4.09
CA SER A 55 -15.75 -0.09 -3.87
C SER A 55 -16.49 -0.78 -2.72
N ALA A 56 -16.40 -2.12 -2.67
CA ALA A 56 -16.85 -2.88 -1.51
C ALA A 56 -16.13 -2.42 -0.23
N GLU A 57 -16.82 -2.46 0.92
CA GLU A 57 -16.28 -1.97 2.20
C GLU A 57 -15.08 -2.81 2.66
N GLY A 58 -13.94 -2.13 2.86
CA GLY A 58 -12.64 -2.77 2.99
C GLY A 58 -12.48 -3.67 4.21
N PHE A 59 -13.03 -3.31 5.38
CA PHE A 59 -12.92 -4.15 6.58
C PHE A 59 -13.76 -5.42 6.47
N LEU A 60 -14.93 -5.36 5.84
CA LEU A 60 -15.76 -6.56 5.61
C LEU A 60 -15.11 -7.50 4.59
N VAL A 61 -14.55 -6.94 3.50
CA VAL A 61 -13.77 -7.70 2.51
C VAL A 61 -12.58 -8.38 3.16
N ALA A 62 -11.81 -7.64 3.95
CA ALA A 62 -10.64 -8.16 4.65
C ALA A 62 -11.01 -9.25 5.67
N LEU A 63 -12.09 -9.06 6.45
CA LEU A 63 -12.53 -10.06 7.44
C LEU A 63 -12.98 -11.34 6.74
N TYR A 64 -13.78 -11.23 5.68
CA TYR A 64 -14.19 -12.40 4.90
C TYR A 64 -12.97 -13.16 4.35
N ALA A 65 -12.02 -12.46 3.74
CA ALA A 65 -10.79 -13.05 3.21
C ALA A 65 -9.92 -13.67 4.32
N ALA A 66 -9.82 -13.03 5.50
CA ALA A 66 -9.09 -13.54 6.65
C ALA A 66 -9.64 -14.87 7.17
N MET A 67 -10.96 -15.06 7.11
CA MET A 67 -11.62 -16.31 7.49
C MET A 67 -11.39 -17.44 6.47
N GLN A 68 -10.88 -17.14 5.28
CA GLN A 68 -10.56 -18.11 4.23
C GLN A 68 -9.07 -18.47 4.17
N THR A 69 -8.24 -17.83 5.01
CA THR A 69 -6.76 -17.95 5.02
C THR A 69 -6.23 -18.23 6.41
N GLN A 70 -4.98 -18.74 6.50
CA GLN A 70 -4.39 -19.14 7.78
C GLN A 70 -3.29 -18.16 8.27
N ARG A 71 -2.47 -17.64 7.36
CA ARG A 71 -1.28 -16.83 7.66
C ARG A 71 -1.36 -15.42 7.12
N LEU A 72 -2.01 -15.24 5.97
CA LEU A 72 -2.10 -13.96 5.30
C LEU A 72 -2.69 -12.90 6.23
N GLY A 73 -1.96 -11.81 6.43
CA GLY A 73 -2.47 -10.61 7.08
C GLY A 73 -3.11 -9.64 6.08
N PHE A 74 -3.78 -8.64 6.58
CA PHE A 74 -4.50 -7.67 5.75
C PHE A 74 -4.10 -6.24 6.10
N LEU A 75 -3.67 -5.49 5.08
CA LEU A 75 -3.44 -4.06 5.14
C LEU A 75 -4.70 -3.36 4.64
N VAL A 76 -5.55 -2.88 5.54
CA VAL A 76 -6.85 -2.31 5.15
C VAL A 76 -6.74 -0.79 5.01
N ALA A 77 -7.07 -0.29 3.83
CA ALA A 77 -7.14 1.15 3.62
C ALA A 77 -8.32 1.75 4.41
N HIS A 78 -8.02 2.78 5.18
CA HIS A 78 -8.99 3.48 6.03
C HIS A 78 -8.88 4.98 5.82
N ARG A 79 -10.04 5.61 5.67
CA ARG A 79 -10.18 7.05 5.49
C ARG A 79 -10.72 7.68 6.79
N PRO A 80 -9.88 8.40 7.57
CA PRO A 80 -10.32 9.13 8.76
C PRO A 80 -11.42 10.14 8.43
N GLY A 81 -12.46 10.19 9.27
CA GLY A 81 -13.57 11.13 9.14
C GLY A 81 -14.93 10.50 8.86
N PHE A 82 -14.99 9.29 8.26
CA PHE A 82 -16.27 8.63 7.95
C PHE A 82 -16.79 7.72 9.08
N VAL A 83 -15.94 7.32 9.99
CA VAL A 83 -16.29 6.55 11.20
C VAL A 83 -15.70 7.26 12.40
N ALA A 84 -16.43 7.39 13.49
CA ALA A 84 -15.91 7.99 14.73
C ALA A 84 -14.61 7.29 15.19
N PRO A 85 -13.57 8.03 15.62
CA PRO A 85 -12.26 7.46 15.93
C PRO A 85 -12.30 6.40 17.06
N THR A 86 -13.13 6.59 18.08
CA THR A 86 -13.31 5.60 19.16
C THR A 86 -13.99 4.32 18.68
N LEU A 87 -14.95 4.43 17.76
CA LEU A 87 -15.60 3.27 17.14
C LEU A 87 -14.61 2.53 16.22
N MET A 88 -13.81 3.28 15.45
CA MET A 88 -12.79 2.67 14.59
C MET A 88 -11.70 1.99 15.42
N ALA A 89 -11.28 2.58 16.54
CA ALA A 89 -10.34 1.94 17.44
C ALA A 89 -10.83 0.57 17.92
N ARG A 90 -12.12 0.47 18.31
CA ARG A 90 -12.75 -0.82 18.67
C ARG A 90 -12.89 -1.77 17.48
N LYS A 91 -13.27 -1.27 16.30
CA LYS A 91 -13.39 -2.07 15.06
C LYS A 91 -12.05 -2.72 14.71
N ILE A 92 -10.96 -1.95 14.73
CA ILE A 92 -9.60 -2.42 14.50
C ILE A 92 -9.20 -3.45 15.55
N ALA A 93 -9.40 -3.17 16.83
CA ALA A 93 -9.06 -4.11 17.89
C ALA A 93 -9.86 -5.41 17.79
N THR A 94 -11.16 -5.34 17.47
CA THR A 94 -12.00 -6.52 17.27
C THR A 94 -11.51 -7.38 16.10
N PHE A 95 -11.19 -6.75 14.96
CA PHE A 95 -10.63 -7.45 13.81
C PHE A 95 -9.31 -8.12 14.18
N ASP A 96 -8.44 -7.41 14.90
CA ASP A 96 -7.14 -7.90 15.33
C ASP A 96 -7.26 -9.17 16.17
N HIS A 97 -8.19 -9.20 17.12
CA HIS A 97 -8.51 -10.40 17.91
C HIS A 97 -9.08 -11.55 17.06
N LEU A 98 -10.08 -11.26 16.22
CA LEU A 98 -10.72 -12.28 15.38
C LEU A 98 -9.76 -12.95 14.42
N THR A 99 -8.70 -12.26 14.04
CA THR A 99 -7.70 -12.77 13.08
C THR A 99 -6.37 -13.17 13.72
N GLY A 100 -6.24 -13.07 15.05
CA GLY A 100 -5.00 -13.43 15.74
C GLY A 100 -3.82 -12.52 15.39
N GLY A 101 -4.04 -11.21 15.27
CA GLY A 101 -2.97 -10.24 14.99
C GLY A 101 -2.64 -10.06 13.50
N ARG A 102 -3.52 -10.44 12.58
CA ARG A 102 -3.30 -10.37 11.13
C ARG A 102 -3.87 -9.10 10.49
N LEU A 103 -3.73 -7.94 11.15
CA LEU A 103 -4.21 -6.65 10.68
C LEU A 103 -3.10 -5.60 10.66
N ALA A 104 -3.08 -4.80 9.62
CA ALA A 104 -2.44 -3.50 9.52
C ALA A 104 -3.42 -2.52 8.89
N VAL A 105 -3.24 -1.22 9.08
CA VAL A 105 -4.15 -0.20 8.56
C VAL A 105 -3.38 0.79 7.70
N HIS A 106 -3.88 1.06 6.50
CA HIS A 106 -3.30 2.07 5.60
C HIS A 106 -4.15 3.35 5.66
N ILE A 107 -3.61 4.38 6.28
CA ILE A 107 -4.29 5.66 6.44
C ILE A 107 -4.24 6.43 5.11
N VAL A 108 -5.40 6.75 4.59
CA VAL A 108 -5.59 7.53 3.36
C VAL A 108 -6.50 8.72 3.64
N THR A 109 -6.21 9.88 3.05
CA THR A 109 -6.99 11.11 3.24
C THR A 109 -7.79 11.53 2.01
N GLY A 110 -7.87 10.63 1.03
CA GLY A 110 -8.55 10.85 -0.25
C GLY A 110 -7.66 11.44 -1.33
N LYS A 111 -7.86 10.95 -2.55
CA LYS A 111 -7.06 11.30 -3.74
C LYS A 111 -7.61 12.56 -4.41
N THR A 112 -8.90 12.56 -4.72
CA THR A 112 -9.61 13.66 -5.38
C THR A 112 -10.72 14.21 -4.49
N ASP A 113 -11.12 15.44 -4.71
CA ASP A 113 -12.24 16.03 -3.97
C ASP A 113 -13.59 15.42 -4.40
N ASP A 114 -13.77 15.12 -5.69
CA ASP A 114 -14.99 14.46 -6.19
C ASP A 114 -15.26 13.12 -5.50
N GLU A 115 -14.22 12.32 -5.31
CA GLU A 115 -14.33 11.06 -4.57
C GLU A 115 -14.73 11.28 -3.10
N GLN A 116 -14.23 12.34 -2.47
CA GLN A 116 -14.61 12.70 -1.10
C GLN A 116 -16.06 13.19 -1.01
N HIS A 117 -16.47 14.01 -1.97
CA HIS A 117 -17.83 14.50 -2.06
C HIS A 117 -18.84 13.36 -2.21
N GLY A 118 -18.49 12.29 -2.93
CA GLY A 118 -19.30 11.09 -3.09
C GLY A 118 -19.61 10.38 -1.76
N ASP A 119 -18.72 10.49 -0.76
CA ASP A 119 -18.92 9.97 0.61
C ASP A 119 -19.38 11.08 1.60
N GLY A 120 -19.68 12.29 1.11
CA GLY A 120 -20.21 13.40 1.92
C GLY A 120 -19.14 14.24 2.65
N ASP A 121 -17.85 14.10 2.31
CA ASP A 121 -16.78 14.91 2.87
C ASP A 121 -16.40 16.06 1.93
N PHE A 122 -16.76 17.28 2.30
CA PHE A 122 -16.46 18.52 1.58
C PHE A 122 -15.28 19.29 2.18
N SER A 123 -14.57 18.70 3.14
CA SER A 123 -13.43 19.35 3.80
C SER A 123 -12.27 19.57 2.81
N PRO A 124 -11.61 20.74 2.84
CA PRO A 124 -10.39 20.98 2.06
C PRO A 124 -9.27 19.97 2.41
N LYS A 125 -8.42 19.65 1.45
CA LYS A 125 -7.35 18.63 1.63
C LYS A 125 -6.45 18.91 2.84
N ALA A 126 -6.11 20.17 3.11
CA ALA A 126 -5.29 20.53 4.27
C ALA A 126 -5.99 20.22 5.60
N GLU A 127 -7.31 20.46 5.66
CA GLU A 127 -8.14 20.14 6.82
C GLU A 127 -8.27 18.63 7.04
N ARG A 128 -8.44 17.85 5.96
CA ARG A 128 -8.45 16.37 6.05
C ARG A 128 -7.18 15.81 6.69
N TYR A 129 -6.00 16.41 6.46
CA TYR A 129 -4.77 15.98 7.14
C TYR A 129 -4.73 16.36 8.62
N ARG A 130 -5.22 17.57 9.01
CA ARG A 130 -5.31 17.94 10.43
C ARG A 130 -6.29 17.03 11.16
N ARG A 131 -7.47 16.82 10.57
CA ARG A 131 -8.49 15.91 11.08
C ARG A 131 -7.95 14.47 11.21
N ALA A 132 -7.21 13.98 10.22
CA ALA A 132 -6.60 12.66 10.28
C ALA A 132 -5.55 12.55 11.40
N ALA A 133 -4.76 13.59 11.63
CA ALA A 133 -3.79 13.60 12.73
C ALA A 133 -4.47 13.51 14.10
N GLU A 134 -5.52 14.31 14.34
CA GLU A 134 -6.32 14.28 15.56
C GLU A 134 -7.08 12.94 15.72
N TYR A 135 -7.57 12.40 14.61
CA TYR A 135 -8.21 11.10 14.56
C TYR A 135 -7.27 9.98 15.05
N LEU A 136 -6.03 9.97 14.57
CA LEU A 136 -5.02 8.99 14.96
C LEU A 136 -4.60 9.14 16.41
N GLU A 137 -4.50 10.37 16.90
CA GLU A 137 -4.25 10.65 18.32
C GLU A 137 -5.33 10.05 19.20
N LEU A 138 -6.59 10.32 18.88
CA LEU A 138 -7.73 9.80 19.66
C LEU A 138 -7.84 8.27 19.56
N MET A 139 -7.55 7.67 18.41
CA MET A 139 -7.48 6.21 18.27
C MET A 139 -6.39 5.62 19.17
N GLN A 140 -5.19 6.19 19.19
CA GLN A 140 -4.09 5.70 20.01
C GLN A 140 -4.40 5.86 21.51
N LEU A 141 -5.04 6.96 21.91
CA LEU A 141 -5.55 7.13 23.28
C LEU A 141 -6.57 6.04 23.64
N ALA A 142 -7.50 5.71 22.73
CA ALA A 142 -8.49 4.65 22.97
C ALA A 142 -7.86 3.25 23.11
N TRP A 143 -6.69 3.01 22.49
CA TRP A 143 -5.95 1.76 22.61
C TRP A 143 -5.07 1.68 23.86
N SER A 144 -4.54 2.81 24.33
CA SER A 144 -3.55 2.87 25.41
C SER A 144 -4.14 3.15 26.79
N ASN A 145 -5.23 3.92 26.87
CA ASN A 145 -5.81 4.27 28.17
C ASN A 145 -6.56 3.09 28.81
N GLU A 146 -6.25 2.85 30.09
CA GLU A 146 -6.88 1.81 30.90
C GLU A 146 -8.16 2.28 31.60
N ARG A 147 -8.32 3.57 31.72
CA ARG A 147 -9.46 4.23 32.37
C ARG A 147 -10.21 5.08 31.37
N PRO A 148 -11.50 5.36 31.59
CA PRO A 148 -12.23 6.33 30.82
C PRO A 148 -11.48 7.67 30.75
N PHE A 149 -11.49 8.31 29.57
CA PHE A 149 -10.79 9.57 29.32
C PHE A 149 -11.67 10.54 28.56
N ASP A 150 -11.38 11.83 28.73
CA ASP A 150 -11.96 12.91 27.97
C ASP A 150 -10.94 13.41 26.95
N PHE A 151 -11.42 13.88 25.80
CA PHE A 151 -10.61 14.52 24.78
C PHE A 151 -11.39 15.65 24.16
N THR A 152 -10.76 16.80 23.93
CA THR A 152 -11.32 17.94 23.23
C THR A 152 -10.29 18.46 22.25
N GLY A 153 -10.58 18.33 20.96
CA GLY A 153 -9.75 18.78 19.85
C GLY A 153 -10.46 19.74 18.94
N GLU A 154 -9.87 19.97 17.77
CA GLU A 154 -10.45 20.83 16.72
C GLU A 154 -11.64 20.14 16.04
N PHE A 155 -11.56 18.81 15.83
CA PHE A 155 -12.51 18.03 15.04
C PHE A 155 -13.32 17.05 15.87
N TYR A 156 -12.79 16.60 17.00
CA TYR A 156 -13.41 15.56 17.81
C TYR A 156 -13.47 15.98 19.28
N SER A 157 -14.56 15.61 19.93
CA SER A 157 -14.70 15.72 21.36
C SER A 157 -15.38 14.48 21.90
N VAL A 158 -14.80 13.87 22.94
CA VAL A 158 -15.37 12.72 23.62
C VAL A 158 -15.29 12.90 25.13
N GLN A 159 -16.26 12.34 25.86
CA GLN A 159 -16.32 12.36 27.32
C GLN A 159 -16.48 10.93 27.82
N GLY A 160 -15.67 10.53 28.80
CA GLY A 160 -15.70 9.21 29.40
C GLY A 160 -15.43 8.08 28.38
N ALA A 161 -14.66 8.35 27.33
CA ALA A 161 -14.38 7.36 26.30
C ALA A 161 -13.59 6.18 26.89
N SER A 162 -14.03 4.95 26.61
CA SER A 162 -13.37 3.73 27.05
C SER A 162 -13.54 2.61 26.03
N SER A 163 -12.71 1.59 26.13
CA SER A 163 -12.84 0.37 25.32
C SER A 163 -12.43 -0.84 26.15
N ASP A 164 -13.30 -1.85 26.20
CA ASP A 164 -13.00 -3.15 26.81
C ASP A 164 -12.13 -4.01 25.88
N VAL A 165 -12.13 -3.69 24.57
CA VAL A 165 -11.36 -4.41 23.55
C VAL A 165 -10.21 -3.54 23.09
N ARG A 166 -8.98 -3.99 23.37
CA ARG A 166 -7.73 -3.36 22.90
C ARG A 166 -7.04 -4.27 21.90
N PRO A 167 -6.19 -3.73 21.02
CA PRO A 167 -5.46 -4.55 20.07
C PRO A 167 -4.65 -5.68 20.74
N LEU A 168 -4.64 -6.84 20.10
CA LEU A 168 -3.78 -7.96 20.45
C LEU A 168 -2.31 -7.60 20.15
N GLN A 169 -2.07 -6.98 19.00
CA GLN A 169 -0.76 -6.46 18.60
C GLN A 169 -0.32 -5.29 19.49
N LYS A 170 0.97 -5.21 19.82
CA LYS A 170 1.52 -4.15 20.70
C LYS A 170 2.55 -3.30 19.94
N PRO A 171 2.51 -1.98 20.10
CA PRO A 171 1.52 -1.19 20.88
C PRO A 171 0.14 -1.17 20.20
N HIS A 172 0.03 -1.40 18.91
CA HIS A 172 -1.18 -1.47 18.08
C HIS A 172 -0.85 -2.10 16.71
N PRO A 173 -1.85 -2.47 15.90
CA PRO A 173 -1.61 -2.86 14.49
C PRO A 173 -0.87 -1.78 13.74
N LEU A 174 0.08 -2.18 12.87
CA LEU A 174 0.91 -1.23 12.12
C LEU A 174 0.05 -0.25 11.33
N LEU A 175 0.39 1.03 11.45
CA LEU A 175 -0.22 2.13 10.70
C LEU A 175 0.67 2.54 9.55
N PHE A 176 0.23 2.24 8.34
CA PHE A 176 0.85 2.70 7.10
C PHE A 176 0.24 4.03 6.67
N PHE A 177 0.98 4.83 5.95
CA PHE A 177 0.43 5.97 5.22
C PHE A 177 1.17 6.18 3.91
N GLY A 178 0.52 6.86 2.96
CA GLY A 178 1.11 7.31 1.71
C GLY A 178 0.89 8.80 1.51
N GLY A 179 1.63 9.39 0.59
CA GLY A 179 1.50 10.79 0.24
C GLY A 179 2.82 11.53 0.26
N ALA A 180 2.87 12.67 -0.46
CA ALA A 180 4.09 13.47 -0.63
C ALA A 180 3.83 14.97 -0.36
N SER A 181 2.66 15.36 0.15
CA SER A 181 2.40 16.74 0.58
C SER A 181 2.96 16.99 1.98
N ALA A 182 3.25 18.24 2.30
CA ALA A 182 3.74 18.61 3.63
C ALA A 182 2.82 18.13 4.76
N GLY A 183 1.49 18.25 4.59
CA GLY A 183 0.51 17.76 5.57
C GLY A 183 0.55 16.24 5.74
N ALA A 184 0.69 15.47 4.64
CA ALA A 184 0.82 14.02 4.70
C ALA A 184 2.08 13.59 5.46
N LEU A 185 3.21 14.21 5.13
CA LEU A 185 4.50 13.91 5.76
C LEU A 185 4.48 14.26 7.26
N ALA A 186 3.92 15.41 7.63
CA ALA A 186 3.82 15.82 9.04
C ALA A 186 2.95 14.86 9.86
N MET A 187 1.76 14.49 9.34
CA MET A 187 0.88 13.51 9.96
C MET A 187 1.58 12.14 10.09
N GLY A 188 2.16 11.65 8.98
CA GLY A 188 2.82 10.36 8.95
C GLY A 188 4.03 10.27 9.88
N ALA A 189 4.86 11.32 9.93
CA ALA A 189 6.05 11.37 10.78
C ALA A 189 5.69 11.27 12.27
N LYS A 190 4.55 11.83 12.68
CA LYS A 190 4.09 11.82 14.07
C LYS A 190 3.33 10.54 14.43
N TRP A 191 2.50 10.01 13.53
CA TRP A 191 1.48 9.03 13.91
C TRP A 191 1.60 7.66 13.23
N CYS A 192 2.32 7.53 12.10
CA CYS A 192 2.35 6.28 11.35
C CYS A 192 3.68 5.52 11.49
N ASP A 193 3.60 4.19 11.38
CA ASP A 193 4.74 3.29 11.58
C ASP A 193 5.49 3.01 10.28
N VAL A 194 4.80 3.06 9.12
CA VAL A 194 5.37 2.75 7.82
C VAL A 194 5.00 3.81 6.79
N TYR A 195 5.99 4.34 6.11
CA TYR A 195 5.80 5.24 4.98
C TYR A 195 5.81 4.47 3.66
N ALA A 196 4.67 4.46 2.97
CA ALA A 196 4.49 3.82 1.68
C ALA A 196 4.71 4.81 0.54
N ILE A 197 5.60 4.45 -0.38
CA ILE A 197 5.97 5.24 -1.56
C ILE A 197 5.85 4.40 -2.84
N TYR A 198 5.64 5.04 -3.98
CA TYR A 198 5.78 4.38 -5.28
C TYR A 198 7.25 4.08 -5.57
N GLY A 199 7.51 3.07 -6.41
CA GLY A 199 8.85 2.79 -6.91
C GLY A 199 9.39 3.99 -7.68
N GLU A 200 10.48 4.56 -7.17
CA GLU A 200 11.24 5.67 -7.75
C GLU A 200 12.67 5.21 -7.98
N PRO A 201 13.49 5.91 -8.78
CA PRO A 201 14.91 5.62 -8.89
C PRO A 201 15.59 5.52 -7.53
N LEU A 202 16.57 4.63 -7.37
CA LEU A 202 17.25 4.33 -6.10
C LEU A 202 17.81 5.57 -5.42
N ALA A 203 18.42 6.49 -6.18
CA ALA A 203 18.94 7.75 -5.64
C ALA A 203 17.83 8.59 -5.00
N SER A 204 16.72 8.78 -5.68
CA SER A 204 15.56 9.53 -5.21
C SER A 204 14.87 8.85 -4.02
N THR A 205 14.80 7.52 -4.03
CA THR A 205 14.29 6.73 -2.89
C THR A 205 15.16 6.93 -1.65
N ARG A 206 16.49 6.91 -1.79
CA ARG A 206 17.44 7.17 -0.69
C ARG A 206 17.23 8.55 -0.06
N GLU A 207 17.13 9.58 -0.88
CA GLU A 207 16.90 10.96 -0.42
C GLU A 207 15.58 11.07 0.35
N ARG A 208 14.53 10.45 -0.19
CA ARG A 208 13.19 10.47 0.41
C ARG A 208 13.15 9.75 1.76
N ILE A 209 13.79 8.61 1.86
CA ILE A 209 13.96 7.86 3.12
C ILE A 209 14.70 8.72 4.15
N ALA A 210 15.83 9.34 3.77
CA ALA A 210 16.63 10.17 4.67
C ALA A 210 15.83 11.38 5.16
N ALA A 211 15.15 12.09 4.26
CA ALA A 211 14.32 13.25 4.59
C ALA A 211 13.19 12.90 5.56
N PHE A 212 12.46 11.79 5.31
CA PHE A 212 11.37 11.39 6.18
C PHE A 212 11.84 10.87 7.54
N ARG A 213 12.96 10.13 7.59
CA ARG A 213 13.59 9.75 8.86
C ARG A 213 13.95 10.96 9.71
N GLY A 214 14.49 12.02 9.10
CA GLY A 214 14.80 13.28 9.78
C GLY A 214 13.55 13.92 10.40
N GLN A 215 12.43 13.94 9.68
CA GLN A 215 11.17 14.47 10.20
C GLN A 215 10.60 13.61 11.36
N ALA A 216 10.63 12.28 11.23
CA ALA A 216 10.12 11.36 12.25
C ALA A 216 10.99 11.38 13.53
N ALA A 217 12.29 11.62 13.40
CA ALA A 217 13.20 11.74 14.54
C ALA A 217 12.84 12.87 15.50
N ALA A 218 12.20 13.95 15.03
CA ALA A 218 11.69 15.03 15.87
C ALA A 218 10.60 14.56 16.85
N PHE A 219 9.95 13.43 16.56
CA PHE A 219 8.96 12.77 17.41
C PHE A 219 9.49 11.50 18.08
N GLY A 220 10.81 11.26 18.06
CA GLY A 220 11.43 10.06 18.63
C GLY A 220 11.10 8.76 17.87
N ARG A 221 10.61 8.84 16.62
CA ARG A 221 10.11 7.69 15.84
C ARG A 221 11.13 7.18 14.83
N LYS A 222 11.06 5.87 14.57
CA LYS A 222 11.89 5.17 13.58
C LYS A 222 10.95 4.42 12.62
N PRO A 223 10.38 5.10 11.62
CA PRO A 223 9.43 4.47 10.70
C PRO A 223 10.11 3.46 9.79
N GLY A 224 9.35 2.42 9.41
CA GLY A 224 9.64 1.56 8.29
C GLY A 224 9.29 2.21 6.94
N PHE A 225 9.69 1.54 5.85
CA PHE A 225 9.44 2.02 4.49
C PHE A 225 8.87 0.90 3.62
N ASN A 226 7.80 1.22 2.91
CA ASN A 226 7.20 0.34 1.91
C ASN A 226 7.40 0.94 0.52
N VAL A 227 7.90 0.14 -0.42
CA VAL A 227 7.96 0.52 -1.84
C VAL A 227 6.97 -0.30 -2.65
N SER A 228 6.19 0.38 -3.46
CA SER A 228 5.18 -0.25 -4.30
C SER A 228 5.68 -0.38 -5.74
N LEU A 229 5.71 -1.61 -6.27
CA LEU A 229 6.26 -1.98 -7.57
C LEU A 229 5.34 -2.96 -8.32
N ARG A 230 5.50 -3.03 -9.65
CA ARG A 230 4.86 -4.05 -10.50
C ARG A 230 5.94 -4.91 -11.17
N PRO A 231 6.27 -6.08 -10.61
CA PRO A 231 7.17 -7.01 -11.26
C PRO A 231 6.57 -7.53 -12.58
N ILE A 232 7.38 -7.58 -13.63
CA ILE A 232 7.08 -8.24 -14.89
C ILE A 232 8.20 -9.25 -15.13
N ILE A 233 7.93 -10.50 -14.82
CA ILE A 233 8.94 -11.56 -14.84
C ILE A 233 8.67 -12.56 -15.95
N ALA A 234 9.74 -13.15 -16.50
CA ALA A 234 9.70 -14.28 -17.39
C ALA A 234 11.00 -15.09 -17.30
N ALA A 235 11.02 -16.30 -17.90
CA ALA A 235 12.16 -17.21 -17.81
C ALA A 235 13.47 -16.64 -18.39
N THR A 236 13.39 -15.73 -19.36
CA THR A 236 14.54 -15.02 -19.95
C THR A 236 14.28 -13.51 -19.94
N GLU A 237 15.36 -12.74 -19.94
CA GLU A 237 15.27 -11.28 -19.99
C GLU A 237 14.52 -10.78 -21.25
N GLY A 238 14.82 -11.33 -22.42
CA GLY A 238 14.12 -10.97 -23.66
C GLY A 238 12.62 -11.26 -23.58
N ALA A 239 12.21 -12.42 -23.04
CA ALA A 239 10.81 -12.75 -22.86
C ALA A 239 10.11 -11.82 -21.84
N ALA A 240 10.82 -11.33 -20.82
CA ALA A 240 10.29 -10.37 -19.86
C ALA A 240 10.04 -9.00 -20.51
N TRP A 241 10.97 -8.51 -21.34
CA TRP A 241 10.78 -7.29 -22.10
C TRP A 241 9.65 -7.41 -23.14
N ASP A 242 9.53 -8.56 -23.81
CA ASP A 242 8.41 -8.83 -24.71
C ASP A 242 7.06 -8.85 -23.95
N LYS A 243 7.01 -9.45 -22.73
CA LYS A 243 5.82 -9.42 -21.85
C LYS A 243 5.47 -7.98 -21.48
N ALA A 244 6.45 -7.17 -21.10
CA ALA A 244 6.27 -5.76 -20.74
C ALA A 244 5.69 -4.95 -21.90
N ASN A 245 6.25 -5.10 -23.08
CA ASN A 245 5.78 -4.40 -24.29
C ASN A 245 4.36 -4.84 -24.71
N ARG A 246 4.03 -6.14 -24.58
CA ARG A 246 2.66 -6.62 -24.84
C ARG A 246 1.64 -6.03 -23.85
N ILE A 247 1.98 -5.94 -22.56
CA ILE A 247 1.14 -5.32 -21.55
C ILE A 247 0.91 -3.84 -21.90
N LEU A 248 1.97 -3.09 -22.21
CA LEU A 248 1.86 -1.69 -22.61
C LEU A 248 0.97 -1.52 -23.84
N ALA A 249 1.18 -2.34 -24.88
CA ALA A 249 0.36 -2.30 -26.09
C ALA A 249 -1.12 -2.65 -25.81
N ALA A 250 -1.39 -3.64 -24.97
CA ALA A 250 -2.74 -4.01 -24.58
C ALA A 250 -3.46 -2.89 -23.79
N MET A 251 -2.72 -2.12 -23.01
CA MET A 251 -3.25 -0.97 -22.28
C MET A 251 -3.52 0.22 -23.17
N THR A 252 -2.61 0.56 -24.06
CA THR A 252 -2.72 1.72 -24.97
C THR A 252 -3.64 1.46 -26.16
N GLY A 253 -3.82 0.19 -26.56
CA GLY A 253 -4.68 -0.21 -27.69
C GLY A 253 -6.18 -0.33 -27.37
N LYS A 254 -6.59 -0.27 -26.11
CA LYS A 254 -8.00 -0.37 -25.73
C LYS A 254 -8.75 0.94 -26.03
N LYS A 255 -9.77 0.85 -26.93
CA LYS A 255 -10.81 1.87 -27.12
C LYS A 255 -11.65 1.99 -25.81
N GLY A 256 -11.19 2.67 -24.85
CA GLY A 256 -11.87 2.78 -23.56
C GLY A 256 -10.97 3.27 -22.44
N TRP A 257 -9.68 3.34 -22.67
CA TRP A 257 -8.82 4.28 -21.95
C TRP A 257 -9.31 5.65 -22.36
N SER A 258 -10.12 6.25 -21.51
CA SER A 258 -10.70 7.54 -21.84
C SER A 258 -9.54 8.54 -21.98
N ARG A 259 -9.50 9.28 -23.08
CA ARG A 259 -8.70 10.52 -23.21
C ARG A 259 -8.83 11.45 -22.00
N GLN A 260 -9.84 11.24 -21.16
CA GLN A 260 -10.07 11.93 -19.91
C GLN A 260 -9.03 11.58 -18.83
N GLU A 261 -8.53 10.35 -18.80
CA GLU A 261 -7.44 9.94 -17.89
C GLU A 261 -6.07 10.43 -18.40
N GLU A 262 -5.87 10.48 -19.70
CA GLU A 262 -4.68 11.11 -20.32
C GLU A 262 -4.68 12.64 -20.18
N ALA A 263 -5.84 13.28 -20.19
CA ALA A 263 -5.97 14.74 -20.24
C ALA A 263 -5.79 15.44 -18.88
N THR A 264 -5.99 14.73 -17.77
CA THR A 264 -5.95 15.36 -16.42
C THR A 264 -4.58 15.30 -15.74
N GLY A 265 -3.65 14.48 -16.25
CA GLY A 265 -2.33 14.29 -15.62
C GLY A 265 -2.44 13.78 -14.17
N PRO A 266 -1.33 13.65 -13.46
CA PRO A 266 -1.33 13.17 -12.09
C PRO A 266 -2.02 14.16 -11.14
N VAL A 267 -3.06 13.69 -10.45
CA VAL A 267 -3.92 14.50 -9.55
C VAL A 267 -3.30 14.75 -8.16
N ASP A 268 -2.28 13.99 -7.79
CA ASP A 268 -1.60 14.12 -6.50
C ASP A 268 -0.08 14.30 -6.64
N ASN A 269 0.57 14.71 -5.54
CA ASN A 269 2.00 14.99 -5.53
C ASN A 269 2.86 13.73 -5.75
N ALA A 270 2.38 12.56 -5.36
CA ALA A 270 3.11 11.30 -5.58
C ALA A 270 3.06 10.91 -7.06
N GLY A 271 1.91 11.03 -7.72
CA GLY A 271 1.76 10.83 -9.16
C GLY A 271 2.56 11.84 -9.98
N LYS A 272 2.55 13.14 -9.60
CA LYS A 272 3.37 14.17 -10.27
C LYS A 272 4.86 13.84 -10.23
N ARG A 273 5.33 13.37 -9.08
CA ARG A 273 6.71 12.93 -8.91
C ARG A 273 7.02 11.69 -9.75
N LEU A 274 6.12 10.69 -9.75
CA LEU A 274 6.29 9.50 -10.58
C LEU A 274 6.33 9.85 -12.07
N MET A 275 5.48 10.77 -12.51
CA MET A 275 5.45 11.26 -13.90
C MET A 275 6.74 11.96 -14.28
N SER A 276 7.38 12.74 -13.37
CA SER A 276 8.66 13.38 -13.70
C SER A 276 9.72 12.35 -14.09
N PHE A 277 9.85 11.25 -13.36
CA PHE A 277 10.77 10.17 -13.73
C PHE A 277 10.37 9.48 -15.02
N ALA A 278 9.06 9.25 -15.24
CA ALA A 278 8.58 8.63 -16.47
C ALA A 278 8.81 9.49 -17.74
N LEU A 279 8.93 10.81 -17.59
CA LEU A 279 9.28 11.74 -18.67
C LEU A 279 10.79 11.86 -18.87
N GLU A 280 11.58 11.60 -17.82
CA GLU A 280 13.03 11.68 -17.87
C GLU A 280 13.65 10.52 -18.67
N ALA A 281 13.22 9.28 -18.38
CA ALA A 281 13.70 8.09 -19.07
C ALA A 281 12.68 6.94 -19.06
N ASP A 282 12.80 6.03 -20.03
CA ASP A 282 11.99 4.81 -20.09
C ASP A 282 12.45 3.78 -19.04
N VAL A 283 13.74 3.75 -18.72
CA VAL A 283 14.33 2.81 -17.75
C VAL A 283 15.28 3.56 -16.83
N HIS A 284 15.15 3.36 -15.51
CA HIS A 284 16.10 3.79 -14.50
C HIS A 284 16.69 2.57 -13.78
N ASP A 285 17.89 2.71 -13.22
CA ASP A 285 18.53 1.68 -12.39
C ASP A 285 18.51 0.29 -13.04
N GLU A 286 18.74 0.21 -14.37
CA GLU A 286 18.74 -0.98 -15.23
C GLU A 286 17.36 -1.64 -15.43
N ARG A 287 16.46 -1.63 -14.44
CA ARG A 287 15.23 -2.45 -14.42
C ARG A 287 13.94 -1.69 -14.16
N LEU A 288 14.02 -0.48 -13.60
CA LEU A 288 12.84 0.32 -13.27
C LEU A 288 12.27 0.94 -14.57
N TRP A 289 11.26 0.30 -15.10
CA TRP A 289 10.64 0.62 -16.37
C TRP A 289 9.40 1.48 -16.20
N MET A 290 9.35 2.64 -16.86
CA MET A 290 8.40 3.72 -16.62
C MET A 290 7.34 3.95 -17.72
N PRO A 291 7.37 3.34 -18.91
CA PRO A 291 6.39 3.63 -19.97
C PRO A 291 4.94 3.41 -19.57
N ILE A 292 4.63 2.45 -18.69
CA ILE A 292 3.27 2.28 -18.17
C ILE A 292 2.86 3.48 -17.31
N ALA A 293 3.76 3.99 -16.45
CA ALA A 293 3.48 5.19 -15.68
C ALA A 293 3.17 6.39 -16.58
N ARG A 294 3.96 6.57 -17.67
CA ARG A 294 3.72 7.63 -18.64
C ARG A 294 2.39 7.44 -19.38
N ALA A 295 2.11 6.24 -19.87
CA ALA A 295 0.89 5.94 -20.62
C ALA A 295 -0.38 6.09 -19.78
N THR A 296 -0.29 5.89 -18.44
CA THR A 296 -1.41 5.93 -17.52
C THR A 296 -1.54 7.25 -16.74
N GLY A 297 -0.75 8.27 -17.08
CA GLY A 297 -0.73 9.51 -16.30
C GLY A 297 -0.26 9.33 -14.87
N ALA A 298 0.56 8.31 -14.60
CA ALA A 298 1.03 7.92 -13.26
C ALA A 298 -0.11 7.64 -12.26
N LEU A 299 -1.20 7.05 -12.73
CA LEU A 299 -2.33 6.65 -11.89
C LEU A 299 -1.96 5.46 -11.00
N GLY A 300 -1.78 5.75 -9.72
CA GLY A 300 -1.44 4.75 -8.71
C GLY A 300 -0.04 4.15 -8.90
N ASN A 301 0.14 2.91 -8.45
CA ASN A 301 1.40 2.18 -8.62
C ASN A 301 1.55 1.66 -10.04
N THR A 302 2.41 2.27 -10.82
CA THR A 302 2.69 1.94 -12.23
C THR A 302 4.19 1.86 -12.55
N SER A 303 5.04 1.89 -11.52
CA SER A 303 6.48 1.62 -11.65
C SER A 303 6.71 0.12 -11.79
N CYS A 304 7.35 -0.31 -12.87
CA CYS A 304 7.58 -1.72 -13.15
C CYS A 304 9.04 -2.11 -12.96
N LEU A 305 9.29 -3.34 -12.52
CA LEU A 305 10.61 -3.98 -12.61
C LEU A 305 10.53 -5.10 -13.61
N VAL A 306 11.37 -5.06 -14.65
CA VAL A 306 11.33 -6.00 -15.79
C VAL A 306 12.59 -6.87 -15.83
N GLY A 307 12.42 -8.20 -15.91
CA GLY A 307 13.56 -9.10 -16.01
C GLY A 307 13.21 -10.55 -15.65
N THR A 308 14.23 -11.37 -15.49
CA THR A 308 14.07 -12.70 -14.89
C THR A 308 13.72 -12.58 -13.40
N PRO A 309 13.15 -13.62 -12.77
CA PRO A 309 12.88 -13.59 -11.33
C PRO A 309 14.09 -13.20 -10.49
N GLU A 310 15.28 -13.68 -10.85
CA GLU A 310 16.52 -13.34 -10.16
C GLU A 310 16.90 -11.85 -10.34
N GLN A 311 16.82 -11.33 -11.56
CA GLN A 311 17.12 -9.95 -11.86
C GLN A 311 16.18 -8.99 -11.13
N VAL A 312 14.88 -9.30 -11.10
CA VAL A 312 13.88 -8.49 -10.41
C VAL A 312 14.05 -8.58 -8.89
N ALA A 313 14.33 -9.76 -8.36
CA ALA A 313 14.64 -9.92 -6.92
C ALA A 313 15.87 -9.09 -6.52
N ASN A 314 16.95 -9.13 -7.30
CA ASN A 314 18.15 -8.34 -7.05
C ASN A 314 17.84 -6.83 -7.10
N ALA A 315 17.07 -6.36 -8.08
CA ALA A 315 16.65 -4.96 -8.14
C ALA A 315 15.84 -4.55 -6.90
N MET A 316 14.96 -5.41 -6.38
CA MET A 316 14.22 -5.16 -5.14
C MET A 316 15.14 -5.15 -3.92
N LEU A 317 16.15 -6.01 -3.87
CA LEU A 317 17.15 -6.04 -2.80
C LEU A 317 18.01 -4.77 -2.75
N GLU A 318 18.20 -4.04 -3.86
CA GLU A 318 18.81 -2.71 -3.83
C GLU A 318 17.98 -1.71 -3.00
N TYR A 319 16.64 -1.72 -3.13
CA TYR A 319 15.78 -0.92 -2.26
C TYR A 319 15.87 -1.38 -0.80
N TYR A 320 15.97 -2.69 -0.55
CA TYR A 320 16.16 -3.21 0.80
C TYR A 320 17.47 -2.71 1.43
N ARG A 321 18.56 -2.58 0.65
CA ARG A 321 19.83 -1.96 1.10
C ARG A 321 19.66 -0.53 1.54
N LEU A 322 18.75 0.24 0.94
CA LEU A 322 18.42 1.61 1.33
C LEU A 322 17.64 1.70 2.64
N GLY A 323 17.12 0.56 3.13
CA GLY A 323 16.33 0.47 4.35
C GLY A 323 14.81 0.42 4.10
N VAL A 324 14.38 0.02 2.91
CA VAL A 324 13.01 -0.44 2.66
C VAL A 324 12.85 -1.79 3.32
N ASP A 325 11.80 -1.98 4.11
CA ASP A 325 11.54 -3.21 4.87
C ASP A 325 10.28 -3.97 4.40
N SER A 326 9.56 -3.39 3.47
CA SER A 326 8.39 -4.01 2.88
C SER A 326 8.17 -3.61 1.42
N PHE A 327 7.60 -4.53 0.63
CA PHE A 327 7.30 -4.30 -0.78
C PHE A 327 5.84 -4.61 -1.05
N LEU A 328 5.10 -3.65 -1.60
CA LEU A 328 3.80 -3.92 -2.18
C LEU A 328 4.00 -4.28 -3.65
N ILE A 329 3.72 -5.54 -4.00
CA ILE A 329 3.84 -6.04 -5.37
C ILE A 329 2.49 -6.51 -5.89
N ARG A 330 2.24 -6.20 -7.15
CA ARG A 330 1.08 -6.72 -7.89
C ARG A 330 1.41 -6.75 -9.38
N GLY A 331 0.89 -7.76 -10.05
CA GLY A 331 1.04 -7.88 -11.50
C GLY A 331 -0.08 -7.20 -12.27
N PHE A 332 -0.21 -7.57 -13.52
CA PHE A 332 -1.23 -7.12 -14.45
C PHE A 332 -2.30 -8.17 -14.72
N ASP A 333 -1.99 -9.45 -14.48
CA ASP A 333 -2.92 -10.57 -14.33
C ASP A 333 -2.97 -10.95 -12.83
N PRO A 334 -3.88 -10.35 -12.03
CA PRO A 334 -3.72 -10.32 -10.58
C PRO A 334 -3.58 -11.69 -9.92
N LEU A 335 -4.41 -12.66 -10.30
CA LEU A 335 -4.39 -14.00 -9.70
C LEU A 335 -3.20 -14.82 -10.16
N ASN A 336 -2.94 -14.87 -11.48
CA ASN A 336 -1.87 -15.65 -12.04
C ASN A 336 -0.50 -15.09 -11.66
N ASP A 337 -0.34 -13.76 -11.68
CA ASP A 337 0.90 -13.11 -11.26
C ASP A 337 1.17 -13.32 -9.76
N ALA A 338 0.12 -13.34 -8.89
CA ALA A 338 0.31 -13.64 -7.47
C ALA A 338 0.87 -15.08 -7.26
N ILE A 339 0.34 -16.06 -8.00
CA ILE A 339 0.83 -17.46 -7.96
C ILE A 339 2.27 -17.53 -8.51
N GLU A 340 2.55 -16.86 -9.63
CA GLU A 340 3.90 -16.84 -10.23
C GLU A 340 4.91 -16.18 -9.29
N PHE A 341 4.55 -15.07 -8.63
CA PHE A 341 5.42 -14.40 -7.66
C PHE A 341 5.72 -15.27 -6.44
N GLY A 342 4.73 -16.04 -5.96
CA GLY A 342 4.93 -17.01 -4.86
C GLY A 342 5.93 -18.09 -5.19
N ARG A 343 5.89 -18.59 -6.42
CA ARG A 343 6.79 -19.65 -6.88
C ARG A 343 8.20 -19.12 -7.20
N GLU A 344 8.30 -17.99 -7.88
CA GLU A 344 9.54 -17.55 -8.51
C GLU A 344 10.23 -16.36 -7.84
N LEU A 345 9.47 -15.41 -7.28
CA LEU A 345 10.02 -14.12 -6.86
C LEU A 345 10.14 -14.00 -5.34
N ILE A 346 9.07 -14.27 -4.60
CA ILE A 346 9.01 -14.06 -3.14
C ILE A 346 10.11 -14.85 -2.39
N PRO A 347 10.36 -16.14 -2.69
CA PRO A 347 11.42 -16.89 -2.02
C PRO A 347 12.81 -16.27 -2.23
N ARG A 348 13.10 -15.76 -3.43
CA ARG A 348 14.40 -15.13 -3.76
C ARG A 348 14.58 -13.81 -2.98
N ILE A 349 13.54 -12.99 -2.90
CA ILE A 349 13.61 -11.72 -2.13
C ILE A 349 13.81 -12.05 -0.63
N LYS A 350 13.03 -12.99 -0.07
CA LYS A 350 13.12 -13.34 1.36
C LYS A 350 14.48 -13.96 1.70
N SER A 351 15.00 -14.84 0.86
CA SER A 351 16.34 -15.44 1.05
C SER A 351 17.45 -14.40 0.97
N GLY A 352 17.46 -13.58 -0.09
CA GLY A 352 18.47 -12.52 -0.26
C GLY A 352 18.44 -11.49 0.87
N ALA A 353 17.27 -11.10 1.38
CA ALA A 353 17.15 -10.22 2.53
C ALA A 353 17.72 -10.85 3.82
N LEU A 354 17.46 -12.14 4.06
CA LEU A 354 18.03 -12.87 5.20
C LEU A 354 19.55 -12.97 5.15
N GLU A 355 20.12 -13.23 3.97
CA GLU A 355 21.57 -13.25 3.76
C GLU A 355 22.19 -11.87 4.06
N MET A 356 21.54 -10.81 3.58
CA MET A 356 22.01 -9.44 3.86
C MET A 356 21.93 -9.06 5.34
N ASP A 357 20.88 -9.51 6.04
CA ASP A 357 20.74 -9.27 7.49
C ASP A 357 21.79 -10.09 8.29
N GLY A 358 22.09 -11.30 7.88
CA GLY A 358 23.15 -12.12 8.45
C GLY A 358 24.54 -11.46 8.31
N LEU A 359 24.84 -10.89 7.15
CA LEU A 359 26.08 -10.14 6.92
C LEU A 359 26.19 -8.86 7.76
N ARG A 360 25.08 -8.13 7.96
CA ARG A 360 25.02 -6.93 8.82
C ARG A 360 25.20 -7.25 10.30
N ALA A 361 24.69 -8.41 10.76
CA ALA A 361 24.83 -8.82 12.15
C ALA A 361 26.25 -9.34 12.49
N ALA A 362 27.05 -9.70 11.48
CA ALA A 362 28.42 -10.17 11.61
C ALA A 362 29.47 -9.05 11.57
N GLN A 363 29.10 -7.83 11.27
CA GLN A 363 29.91 -6.60 11.30
C GLN A 363 29.72 -5.83 12.61
#